data_a0dcc8eb7b984c1bd52d60006251d732
#
_entry.id   a0dcc8eb7b984c1bd52d60006251d732
#
_cell.length_a   1.000
_cell.length_b   1.000
_cell.length_c   1.000
_cell.angle_alpha   90.00
_cell.angle_beta   90.00
_cell.angle_gamma   90.00
#
_symmetry.space_group_name_H-M   'P 1'
#
loop_
_entity.id
_entity.type
_entity.pdbx_description
1 polymer ?
#
loop_
_entity_poly.entity_id
_entity_poly.type
_entity_poly.pdbx_seq_one_letter_code
_entity_poly.pdbx_strand_id
1 'polypeptide(L)'
;MKKQFLSLAAFAMGTLLFAETGYDIMKKADEVPEPKTSSSTATLTIHSKKGSDRIREVIMKSKDYGDVEKQIIVFTTPKDVAGTGYLMFDYDDDDKDSDSWLYMPAMKKTRRIASSGSESDGSFMGTDFTYRDMGDRSLNKYDYTLLGEESVDGVDCYKVECVSKDRSEKDPHYISYIGKGDYILRKCEFFDRQDTLHRILTCMDFTTIKGFTTAQKMKMENVQSGTWSLIESKNIVYDAQDIDDSLFTVAALEKGRVR
;
A
#
# COMPACT_ATOMS: atom_id res chain seq x y z
N MET A 1 39.51 12.23 66.80
CA MET A 1 39.53 11.58 65.47
C MET A 1 38.10 11.30 65.08
N LYS A 2 37.48 12.20 64.30
CA LYS A 2 36.12 12.04 63.76
C LYS A 2 36.20 11.51 62.34
N LYS A 3 35.71 10.31 62.07
CA LYS A 3 35.58 9.75 60.68
C LYS A 3 34.28 10.30 60.07
N GLN A 4 34.43 11.07 59.01
CA GLN A 4 33.30 11.50 58.18
C GLN A 4 33.05 10.36 57.15
N PHE A 5 31.83 9.80 57.17
CA PHE A 5 31.33 8.93 56.17
C PHE A 5 30.72 9.78 55.05
N LEU A 6 31.36 9.79 53.88
CA LEU A 6 30.84 10.43 52.68
C LEU A 6 29.90 9.41 52.00
N SER A 7 28.61 9.65 52.08
CA SER A 7 27.59 8.87 51.41
C SER A 7 27.48 9.33 49.96
N LEU A 8 27.93 8.50 49.02
CA LEU A 8 27.79 8.73 47.60
C LEU A 8 26.39 8.25 47.14
N ALA A 9 25.44 9.19 47.05
CA ALA A 9 24.14 8.89 46.44
C ALA A 9 24.28 8.80 44.92
N ALA A 10 24.27 7.59 44.39
CA ALA A 10 24.19 7.37 42.95
C ALA A 10 22.78 7.72 42.46
N PHE A 11 22.67 8.84 41.77
CA PHE A 11 21.45 9.25 41.08
C PHE A 11 21.31 8.41 39.79
N ALA A 12 20.56 7.31 39.84
CA ALA A 12 20.21 6.55 38.66
C ALA A 12 19.24 7.38 37.82
N MET A 13 19.77 8.05 36.81
CA MET A 13 19.01 8.71 35.76
C MET A 13 18.37 7.60 34.89
N GLY A 14 17.19 7.16 35.26
CA GLY A 14 16.38 6.27 34.44
C GLY A 14 15.94 7.04 33.17
N THR A 15 16.53 6.69 32.05
CA THR A 15 15.98 7.10 30.76
C THR A 15 14.59 6.46 30.63
N LEU A 16 13.54 7.28 30.75
CA LEU A 16 12.20 6.88 30.36
C LEU A 16 12.23 6.63 28.85
N LEU A 17 12.42 5.37 28.44
CA LEU A 17 12.13 4.91 27.10
C LEU A 17 10.60 5.02 26.96
N PHE A 18 10.12 6.07 26.33
CA PHE A 18 8.73 6.10 25.87
C PHE A 18 8.57 4.98 24.85
N ALA A 19 7.73 4.01 25.16
CA ALA A 19 7.34 2.99 24.19
C ALA A 19 6.64 3.68 23.01
N GLU A 20 6.97 3.27 21.78
CA GLU A 20 6.32 3.78 20.58
C GLU A 20 4.82 3.46 20.64
N THR A 21 3.99 4.44 20.27
CA THR A 21 2.55 4.23 20.13
C THR A 21 2.23 3.60 18.77
N GLY A 22 1.03 3.06 18.60
CA GLY A 22 0.58 2.58 17.27
C GLY A 22 0.66 3.66 16.20
N TYR A 23 0.33 4.92 16.55
CA TYR A 23 0.45 6.06 15.65
C TYR A 23 1.90 6.36 15.26
N ASP A 24 2.84 6.36 16.23
CA ASP A 24 4.26 6.62 15.93
C ASP A 24 4.84 5.59 14.97
N ILE A 25 4.44 4.31 15.12
CA ILE A 25 4.88 3.22 14.25
C ILE A 25 4.32 3.41 12.83
N MET A 26 3.03 3.69 12.70
CA MET A 26 2.40 3.89 11.39
C MET A 26 2.93 5.15 10.71
N LYS A 27 3.19 6.21 11.46
CA LYS A 27 3.83 7.42 10.94
C LYS A 27 5.23 7.14 10.41
N LYS A 28 6.04 6.35 11.11
CA LYS A 28 7.36 5.95 10.61
C LYS A 28 7.29 5.04 9.39
N ALA A 29 6.24 4.21 9.28
CA ALA A 29 6.00 3.40 8.09
C ALA A 29 5.63 4.27 6.88
N ASP A 30 4.86 5.33 7.09
CA ASP A 30 4.49 6.33 6.10
C ASP A 30 5.70 7.19 5.66
N GLU A 31 6.60 7.49 6.59
CA GLU A 31 7.83 8.27 6.35
C GLU A 31 9.00 7.42 5.75
N VAL A 32 8.79 6.13 5.45
CA VAL A 32 9.83 5.32 4.78
C VAL A 32 10.17 5.95 3.43
N PRO A 33 11.45 6.24 3.15
CA PRO A 33 11.82 6.91 1.90
C PRO A 33 11.40 6.13 0.65
N GLU A 34 10.78 6.82 -0.29
CA GLU A 34 10.34 6.33 -1.58
C GLU A 34 11.12 6.95 -2.75
N PRO A 35 11.21 6.28 -3.91
CA PRO A 35 11.88 6.82 -5.08
C PRO A 35 11.05 7.93 -5.71
N LYS A 36 11.70 8.99 -6.22
CA LYS A 36 11.01 10.08 -6.93
C LYS A 36 10.31 9.64 -8.22
N THR A 37 10.79 8.59 -8.83
CA THR A 37 10.13 7.97 -9.99
C THR A 37 10.29 6.47 -9.93
N SER A 38 9.26 5.74 -10.34
CA SER A 38 9.34 4.31 -10.52
C SER A 38 8.77 3.86 -11.87
N SER A 39 9.34 2.81 -12.42
CA SER A 39 8.82 2.10 -13.59
C SER A 39 9.00 0.62 -13.38
N SER A 40 7.96 -0.15 -13.65
CA SER A 40 8.00 -1.61 -13.58
C SER A 40 7.03 -2.25 -14.55
N THR A 41 7.21 -3.53 -14.77
CA THR A 41 6.19 -4.42 -15.32
C THR A 41 5.72 -5.36 -14.23
N ALA A 42 4.46 -5.80 -14.28
CA ALA A 42 3.98 -6.78 -13.33
C ALA A 42 3.08 -7.82 -14.00
N THR A 43 3.15 -9.03 -13.47
CA THR A 43 2.18 -10.08 -13.74
C THR A 43 1.14 -10.08 -12.64
N LEU A 44 -0.13 -9.98 -13.01
CA LEU A 44 -1.27 -10.02 -12.12
C LEU A 44 -2.00 -11.35 -12.32
N THR A 45 -1.94 -12.24 -11.34
CA THR A 45 -2.65 -13.53 -11.33
C THR A 45 -3.91 -13.37 -10.47
N ILE A 46 -5.07 -13.76 -11.02
CA ILE A 46 -6.38 -13.69 -10.35
C ILE A 46 -6.93 -15.11 -10.27
N HIS A 47 -6.94 -15.67 -9.06
CA HIS A 47 -7.40 -17.02 -8.79
C HIS A 47 -8.89 -17.04 -8.42
N SER A 48 -9.67 -17.84 -9.13
CA SER A 48 -11.10 -18.02 -8.83
C SER A 48 -11.33 -19.19 -7.88
N LYS A 49 -12.43 -19.16 -7.13
CA LYS A 49 -12.88 -20.27 -6.27
C LYS A 49 -13.00 -21.62 -7.02
N LYS A 50 -13.18 -21.59 -8.35
CA LYS A 50 -13.27 -22.78 -9.20
C LYS A 50 -11.90 -23.34 -9.60
N GLY A 51 -10.80 -22.76 -9.12
CA GLY A 51 -9.44 -23.21 -9.38
C GLY A 51 -8.89 -22.79 -10.74
N SER A 52 -9.49 -21.77 -11.41
CA SER A 52 -8.97 -21.22 -12.66
C SER A 52 -8.28 -19.87 -12.42
N ASP A 53 -7.14 -19.69 -13.09
CA ASP A 53 -6.38 -18.45 -13.05
C ASP A 53 -6.63 -17.60 -14.29
N ARG A 54 -6.75 -16.30 -14.08
CA ARG A 54 -6.67 -15.29 -15.14
C ARG A 54 -5.37 -14.52 -14.96
N ILE A 55 -4.53 -14.50 -15.98
CA ILE A 55 -3.24 -13.83 -15.94
C ILE A 55 -3.32 -12.58 -16.78
N ARG A 56 -2.83 -11.47 -16.25
CA ARG A 56 -2.71 -10.17 -16.92
C ARG A 56 -1.32 -9.64 -16.75
N GLU A 57 -0.85 -8.88 -17.74
CA GLU A 57 0.39 -8.13 -17.63
C GLU A 57 0.08 -6.64 -17.64
N VAL A 58 0.82 -5.89 -16.84
CA VAL A 58 0.68 -4.44 -16.71
C VAL A 58 2.05 -3.76 -16.79
N ILE A 59 2.03 -2.51 -17.23
CA ILE A 59 3.12 -1.56 -17.06
C ILE A 59 2.66 -0.57 -15.99
N MET A 60 3.53 -0.30 -15.04
CA MET A 60 3.29 0.64 -13.95
C MET A 60 4.37 1.72 -14.00
N LYS A 61 3.98 2.98 -13.88
CA LYS A 61 4.91 4.11 -13.73
C LYS A 61 4.35 5.07 -12.69
N SER A 62 5.22 5.60 -11.85
CA SER A 62 4.87 6.66 -10.90
C SER A 62 5.92 7.77 -10.87
N LYS A 63 5.49 8.95 -10.42
CA LYS A 63 6.34 10.11 -10.19
C LYS A 63 5.80 10.93 -9.02
N ASP A 64 6.68 11.16 -8.07
CA ASP A 64 6.46 12.05 -6.94
C ASP A 64 6.84 13.49 -7.34
N TYR A 65 5.92 14.43 -7.10
CA TYR A 65 6.07 15.86 -7.32
C TYR A 65 6.24 16.64 -6.01
N GLY A 66 6.26 15.94 -4.87
CA GLY A 66 6.42 16.48 -3.54
C GLY A 66 5.10 16.83 -2.85
N ASP A 67 4.10 17.29 -3.56
CA ASP A 67 2.74 17.57 -3.06
C ASP A 67 1.70 16.57 -3.58
N VAL A 68 2.10 15.76 -4.57
CA VAL A 68 1.26 14.72 -5.18
C VAL A 68 2.13 13.64 -5.81
N GLU A 69 1.86 12.38 -5.53
CA GLU A 69 2.32 11.28 -6.33
C GLU A 69 1.31 10.97 -7.44
N LYS A 70 1.82 10.77 -8.66
CA LYS A 70 1.00 10.36 -9.80
C LYS A 70 1.42 8.98 -10.26
N GLN A 71 0.45 8.10 -10.38
CA GLN A 71 0.66 6.73 -10.82
C GLN A 71 -0.20 6.42 -12.06
N ILE A 72 0.38 5.70 -13.02
CA ILE A 72 -0.35 5.15 -14.15
C ILE A 72 -0.09 3.66 -14.29
N ILE A 73 -1.16 2.88 -14.45
CA ILE A 73 -1.15 1.43 -14.67
C ILE A 73 -1.84 1.15 -15.98
N VAL A 74 -1.17 0.46 -16.91
CA VAL A 74 -1.77 0.07 -18.20
C VAL A 74 -1.67 -1.42 -18.40
N PHE A 75 -2.79 -2.06 -18.65
CA PHE A 75 -2.89 -3.48 -18.99
C PHE A 75 -2.40 -3.69 -20.41
N THR A 76 -1.49 -4.65 -20.60
CA THR A 76 -0.90 -4.98 -21.90
C THR A 76 -1.42 -6.29 -22.47
N THR A 77 -1.73 -7.24 -21.60
CA THR A 77 -2.31 -8.56 -21.95
C THR A 77 -3.36 -8.98 -20.93
N PRO A 78 -4.31 -9.88 -21.30
CA PRO A 78 -4.65 -10.33 -22.65
C PRO A 78 -5.41 -9.26 -23.46
N LYS A 79 -5.74 -9.56 -24.71
CA LYS A 79 -6.34 -8.61 -25.66
C LYS A 79 -7.66 -7.97 -25.20
N ASP A 80 -8.45 -8.67 -24.41
CA ASP A 80 -9.74 -8.20 -23.89
C ASP A 80 -9.62 -7.07 -22.87
N VAL A 81 -8.47 -6.95 -22.18
CA VAL A 81 -8.16 -5.86 -21.24
C VAL A 81 -7.04 -4.96 -21.73
N ALA A 82 -6.34 -5.31 -22.81
CA ALA A 82 -5.21 -4.54 -23.31
C ALA A 82 -5.60 -3.09 -23.62
N GLY A 83 -4.78 -2.14 -23.14
CA GLY A 83 -5.03 -0.71 -23.25
C GLY A 83 -6.00 -0.16 -22.20
N THR A 84 -6.59 -1.01 -21.33
CA THR A 84 -7.24 -0.50 -20.12
C THR A 84 -6.19 0.19 -19.28
N GLY A 85 -6.49 1.39 -18.80
CA GLY A 85 -5.56 2.19 -18.02
C GLY A 85 -6.20 2.74 -16.76
N TYR A 86 -5.43 2.79 -15.69
CA TYR A 86 -5.78 3.42 -14.43
C TYR A 86 -4.77 4.53 -14.15
N LEU A 87 -5.26 5.73 -13.85
CA LEU A 87 -4.47 6.89 -13.47
C LEU A 87 -4.92 7.32 -12.08
N MET A 88 -3.95 7.57 -11.19
CA MET A 88 -4.21 8.03 -9.84
C MET A 88 -3.29 9.21 -9.51
N PHE A 89 -3.84 10.16 -8.76
CA PHE A 89 -3.12 11.25 -8.10
C PHE A 89 -3.37 11.10 -6.61
N ASP A 90 -2.34 10.80 -5.88
CA ASP A 90 -2.36 10.71 -4.43
C ASP A 90 -1.67 11.93 -3.83
N TYR A 91 -2.32 12.58 -2.90
CA TYR A 91 -1.88 13.88 -2.39
C TYR A 91 -1.26 13.72 -1.01
N ASP A 92 -0.13 14.39 -0.77
CA ASP A 92 0.55 14.44 0.52
C ASP A 92 -0.26 15.19 1.61
N ASP A 93 -1.33 15.87 1.20
CA ASP A 93 -2.28 16.52 2.10
C ASP A 93 -3.32 15.51 2.60
N ASP A 94 -3.20 15.09 3.85
CA ASP A 94 -4.08 14.15 4.53
C ASP A 94 -5.59 14.52 4.49
N ASP A 95 -5.91 15.79 4.29
CA ASP A 95 -7.30 16.28 4.19
C ASP A 95 -7.82 16.23 2.74
N LYS A 96 -6.97 15.89 1.78
CA LYS A 96 -7.32 15.80 0.37
C LYS A 96 -7.44 14.35 -0.08
N ASP A 97 -8.60 14.02 -0.58
CA ASP A 97 -8.83 12.70 -1.18
C ASP A 97 -8.09 12.54 -2.51
N SER A 98 -7.62 11.33 -2.80
CA SER A 98 -6.98 10.99 -4.07
C SER A 98 -7.97 11.11 -5.25
N ASP A 99 -7.45 11.48 -6.41
CA ASP A 99 -8.18 11.50 -7.66
C ASP A 99 -7.81 10.30 -8.53
N SER A 100 -8.77 9.56 -9.04
CA SER A 100 -8.44 8.44 -9.92
C SER A 100 -9.41 8.28 -11.10
N TRP A 101 -8.88 7.74 -12.21
CA TRP A 101 -9.60 7.54 -13.46
C TRP A 101 -9.31 6.18 -14.05
N LEU A 102 -10.35 5.52 -14.52
CA LEU A 102 -10.28 4.25 -15.24
C LEU A 102 -10.71 4.46 -16.70
N TYR A 103 -9.80 4.19 -17.63
CA TYR A 103 -10.09 4.15 -19.07
C TYR A 103 -10.33 2.73 -19.53
N MET A 104 -11.40 2.50 -20.26
CA MET A 104 -11.76 1.21 -20.86
C MET A 104 -11.86 1.35 -22.38
N PRO A 105 -10.87 0.84 -23.15
CA PRO A 105 -10.83 0.97 -24.61
C PRO A 105 -12.04 0.38 -25.31
N ALA A 106 -12.56 -0.74 -24.82
CA ALA A 106 -13.74 -1.40 -25.38
C ALA A 106 -15.00 -0.48 -25.37
N MET A 107 -15.09 0.42 -24.38
CA MET A 107 -16.17 1.39 -24.26
C MET A 107 -15.78 2.77 -24.76
N LYS A 108 -14.51 3.01 -25.06
CA LYS A 108 -13.93 4.34 -25.39
C LYS A 108 -14.34 5.40 -24.37
N LYS A 109 -14.33 5.03 -23.10
CA LYS A 109 -14.77 5.89 -21.98
C LYS A 109 -13.76 5.90 -20.87
N THR A 110 -13.54 7.11 -20.34
CA THR A 110 -12.88 7.32 -19.05
C THR A 110 -13.94 7.58 -17.98
N ARG A 111 -13.78 6.95 -16.84
CA ARG A 111 -14.63 7.15 -15.67
C ARG A 111 -13.74 7.57 -14.50
N ARG A 112 -14.12 8.64 -13.79
CA ARG A 112 -13.54 8.94 -12.48
C ARG A 112 -14.05 7.91 -11.48
N ILE A 113 -13.17 7.40 -10.64
CA ILE A 113 -13.51 6.53 -9.52
C ILE A 113 -13.57 7.41 -8.27
N ALA A 114 -14.64 7.32 -7.50
CA ALA A 114 -14.73 8.05 -6.24
C ALA A 114 -13.71 7.51 -5.24
N SER A 115 -13.09 8.39 -4.48
CA SER A 115 -12.06 8.07 -3.46
C SER A 115 -12.66 7.42 -2.20
N SER A 116 -13.98 7.51 -2.02
CA SER A 116 -14.70 6.98 -0.86
C SER A 116 -15.96 6.21 -1.26
N GLY A 117 -16.52 5.46 -0.31
CA GLY A 117 -17.76 4.70 -0.48
C GLY A 117 -17.60 3.46 -1.35
N SER A 118 -18.70 3.01 -1.93
CA SER A 118 -18.78 1.72 -2.64
C SER A 118 -17.91 1.62 -3.90
N GLU A 119 -17.54 2.74 -4.54
CA GLU A 119 -16.65 2.71 -5.71
C GLU A 119 -15.21 2.43 -5.31
N SER A 120 -14.69 3.12 -4.27
CA SER A 120 -13.33 2.85 -3.76
C SER A 120 -13.19 1.45 -3.17
N ASP A 121 -14.26 0.94 -2.56
CA ASP A 121 -14.34 -0.43 -2.03
C ASP A 121 -14.58 -1.49 -3.11
N GLY A 122 -14.80 -1.05 -4.35
CA GLY A 122 -14.97 -1.92 -5.51
C GLY A 122 -13.70 -2.66 -5.88
N SER A 123 -13.85 -3.86 -6.46
CA SER A 123 -12.73 -4.68 -6.93
C SER A 123 -11.94 -3.96 -8.03
N PHE A 124 -10.62 -3.81 -7.84
CA PHE A 124 -9.72 -3.30 -8.87
C PHE A 124 -9.62 -4.30 -10.02
N MET A 125 -10.27 -4.00 -11.13
CA MET A 125 -10.22 -4.82 -12.34
C MET A 125 -10.56 -6.31 -12.13
N GLY A 126 -11.42 -6.63 -11.14
CA GLY A 126 -11.84 -7.99 -10.83
C GLY A 126 -10.80 -8.82 -10.06
N THR A 127 -9.88 -8.17 -9.39
CA THR A 127 -8.94 -8.74 -8.40
C THR A 127 -9.56 -8.73 -7.00
N ASP A 128 -8.86 -9.28 -6.02
CA ASP A 128 -9.21 -9.17 -4.60
C ASP A 128 -8.69 -7.87 -3.97
N PHE A 129 -7.87 -7.10 -4.68
CA PHE A 129 -7.56 -5.72 -4.35
C PHE A 129 -8.77 -4.82 -4.66
N THR A 130 -8.94 -3.77 -3.88
CA THR A 130 -9.92 -2.71 -4.14
C THR A 130 -9.24 -1.50 -4.80
N TYR A 131 -10.03 -0.53 -5.32
CA TYR A 131 -9.45 0.74 -5.77
C TYR A 131 -8.81 1.51 -4.61
N ARG A 132 -9.34 1.38 -3.38
CA ARG A 132 -8.74 1.94 -2.16
C ARG A 132 -7.35 1.38 -1.85
N ASP A 133 -7.10 0.10 -2.17
CA ASP A 133 -5.80 -0.52 -1.94
C ASP A 133 -4.73 -0.08 -2.96
N MET A 134 -5.08 0.73 -3.96
CA MET A 134 -4.14 1.25 -4.96
C MET A 134 -3.47 2.56 -4.53
N GLY A 135 -4.01 3.28 -3.55
CA GLY A 135 -3.47 4.51 -3.00
C GLY A 135 -3.07 4.36 -1.53
N ASP A 136 -2.51 5.42 -0.99
CA ASP A 136 -2.11 5.48 0.40
C ASP A 136 -3.31 5.68 1.34
N ARG A 137 -3.11 5.30 2.59
CA ARG A 137 -4.10 5.46 3.65
C ARG A 137 -3.69 6.60 4.54
N SER A 138 -4.29 7.79 4.33
CA SER A 138 -4.01 8.99 5.12
C SER A 138 -4.07 8.70 6.63
N LEU A 139 -3.00 9.06 7.35
CA LEU A 139 -2.85 8.76 8.77
C LEU A 139 -3.96 9.33 9.64
N ASN A 140 -4.47 10.51 9.31
CA ASN A 140 -5.51 11.19 10.07
C ASN A 140 -6.89 10.53 9.99
N LYS A 141 -7.10 9.59 9.04
CA LYS A 141 -8.39 8.89 8.84
C LYS A 141 -8.57 7.66 9.75
N TYR A 142 -7.55 7.29 10.52
CA TYR A 142 -7.58 6.09 11.38
C TYR A 142 -7.19 6.42 12.82
N ASP A 143 -7.67 5.58 13.74
CA ASP A 143 -7.19 5.49 15.12
C ASP A 143 -6.29 4.26 15.22
N TYR A 144 -5.16 4.39 15.95
CA TYR A 144 -4.11 3.38 15.99
C TYR A 144 -3.86 2.85 17.40
N THR A 145 -3.78 1.53 17.56
CA THR A 145 -3.47 0.87 18.82
C THR A 145 -2.34 -0.14 18.61
N LEU A 146 -1.24 -0.02 19.34
CA LEU A 146 -0.21 -1.07 19.36
C LEU A 146 -0.73 -2.26 20.16
N LEU A 147 -0.97 -3.38 19.48
CA LEU A 147 -1.44 -4.64 20.10
C LEU A 147 -0.30 -5.48 20.67
N GLY A 148 0.94 -5.24 20.23
CA GLY A 148 2.12 -6.01 20.61
C GLY A 148 3.05 -6.28 19.45
N GLU A 149 3.72 -7.43 19.48
CA GLU A 149 4.71 -7.84 18.48
C GLU A 149 4.41 -9.27 18.01
N GLU A 150 4.69 -9.55 16.74
CA GLU A 150 4.53 -10.89 16.15
C GLU A 150 5.56 -11.08 15.03
N SER A 151 6.10 -12.29 14.87
CA SER A 151 7.02 -12.59 13.77
C SER A 151 6.25 -12.96 12.52
N VAL A 152 6.56 -12.32 11.39
CA VAL A 152 6.01 -12.63 10.06
C VAL A 152 7.18 -13.03 9.14
N ASP A 153 7.16 -14.26 8.65
CA ASP A 153 8.22 -14.84 7.78
C ASP A 153 9.64 -14.63 8.33
N GLY A 154 9.79 -14.73 9.68
CA GLY A 154 11.07 -14.59 10.37
C GLY A 154 11.51 -13.15 10.62
N VAL A 155 10.68 -12.16 10.33
CA VAL A 155 10.89 -10.75 10.65
C VAL A 155 10.05 -10.37 11.86
N ASP A 156 10.67 -9.82 12.89
CA ASP A 156 9.95 -9.27 14.04
C ASP A 156 9.19 -8.01 13.62
N CYS A 157 7.88 -8.00 13.84
CA CYS A 157 6.99 -6.93 13.44
C CYS A 157 6.25 -6.35 14.65
N TYR A 158 5.98 -5.06 14.60
CA TYR A 158 4.93 -4.43 15.38
C TYR A 158 3.57 -4.86 14.82
N LYS A 159 2.64 -5.18 15.71
CA LYS A 159 1.26 -5.49 15.37
C LYS A 159 0.40 -4.31 15.76
N VAL A 160 -0.06 -3.56 14.77
CA VAL A 160 -0.81 -2.31 14.97
C VAL A 160 -2.23 -2.47 14.44
N GLU A 161 -3.20 -2.28 15.31
CA GLU A 161 -4.61 -2.17 14.95
C GLU A 161 -4.88 -0.77 14.41
N CYS A 162 -5.58 -0.70 13.29
CA CYS A 162 -5.95 0.52 12.59
C CYS A 162 -7.47 0.50 12.37
N VAL A 163 -8.16 1.47 12.97
CA VAL A 163 -9.61 1.54 12.94
C VAL A 163 -10.04 2.80 12.21
N SER A 164 -10.73 2.67 11.07
CA SER A 164 -11.20 3.81 10.28
C SER A 164 -12.21 4.66 11.07
N LYS A 165 -12.08 5.97 10.96
CA LYS A 165 -13.07 6.93 11.44
C LYS A 165 -14.36 6.89 10.60
N ASP A 166 -14.25 6.45 9.33
CA ASP A 166 -15.40 6.14 8.47
C ASP A 166 -15.79 4.67 8.59
N ARG A 167 -16.76 4.37 9.43
CA ARG A 167 -17.31 3.02 9.65
C ARG A 167 -18.11 2.47 8.48
N SER A 168 -18.37 3.26 7.45
CA SER A 168 -19.08 2.82 6.24
C SER A 168 -18.18 2.10 5.24
N GLU A 169 -16.87 2.14 5.41
CA GLU A 169 -15.91 1.38 4.59
C GLU A 169 -16.23 -0.11 4.60
N LYS A 170 -15.83 -0.81 3.55
CA LYS A 170 -16.03 -2.27 3.45
C LYS A 170 -15.23 -3.02 4.51
N ASP A 171 -14.00 -2.60 4.72
CA ASP A 171 -13.06 -3.13 5.72
C ASP A 171 -12.62 -1.97 6.65
N PRO A 172 -13.49 -1.56 7.61
CA PRO A 172 -13.23 -0.38 8.45
C PRO A 172 -12.22 -0.63 9.56
N HIS A 173 -11.73 -1.84 9.69
CA HIS A 173 -10.77 -2.27 10.70
C HIS A 173 -9.72 -3.15 10.01
N TYR A 174 -8.44 -2.91 10.29
CA TYR A 174 -7.36 -3.77 9.83
C TYR A 174 -6.21 -3.82 10.84
N ILE A 175 -5.41 -4.89 10.78
CA ILE A 175 -4.20 -5.06 11.59
C ILE A 175 -3.01 -5.07 10.65
N SER A 176 -2.09 -4.11 10.84
CA SER A 176 -0.84 -4.01 10.10
C SER A 176 0.31 -4.65 10.87
N TYR A 177 1.15 -5.39 10.17
CA TYR A 177 2.38 -5.99 10.67
C TYR A 177 3.57 -5.26 10.04
N ILE A 178 4.19 -4.38 10.80
CA ILE A 178 5.25 -3.47 10.38
C ILE A 178 6.60 -3.94 10.91
N GLY A 179 7.57 -4.16 10.03
CA GLY A 179 8.90 -4.64 10.41
C GLY A 179 9.60 -3.69 11.40
N LYS A 180 10.12 -4.21 12.50
CA LYS A 180 10.74 -3.39 13.56
C LYS A 180 12.06 -2.74 13.16
N GLY A 181 12.74 -3.29 12.16
CA GLY A 181 14.06 -2.78 11.73
C GLY A 181 13.99 -1.75 10.61
N ASP A 182 12.90 -1.73 9.83
CA ASP A 182 12.80 -0.95 8.59
C ASP A 182 11.46 -0.25 8.40
N TYR A 183 10.49 -0.47 9.29
CA TYR A 183 9.11 0.06 9.24
C TYR A 183 8.33 -0.30 7.96
N ILE A 184 8.74 -1.34 7.24
CA ILE A 184 8.08 -1.78 6.00
C ILE A 184 6.97 -2.77 6.33
N LEU A 185 5.82 -2.63 5.67
CA LEU A 185 4.67 -3.53 5.80
C LEU A 185 5.03 -4.94 5.33
N ARG A 186 4.73 -5.94 6.15
CA ARG A 186 4.87 -7.37 5.83
C ARG A 186 3.55 -8.05 5.56
N LYS A 187 2.54 -7.69 6.33
CA LYS A 187 1.22 -8.31 6.27
C LYS A 187 0.15 -7.31 6.72
N CYS A 188 -1.06 -7.43 6.19
CA CYS A 188 -2.21 -6.72 6.69
C CYS A 188 -3.43 -7.65 6.72
N GLU A 189 -4.16 -7.67 7.81
CA GLU A 189 -5.41 -8.42 8.00
C GLU A 189 -6.56 -7.45 8.04
N PHE A 190 -7.50 -7.56 7.08
CA PHE A 190 -8.66 -6.68 6.96
C PHE A 190 -9.91 -7.35 7.48
N PHE A 191 -10.68 -6.65 8.28
CA PHE A 191 -11.91 -7.12 8.89
C PHE A 191 -13.10 -6.36 8.33
N ASP A 192 -14.18 -7.08 8.03
CA ASP A 192 -15.40 -6.49 7.53
C ASP A 192 -16.18 -5.73 8.64
N ARG A 193 -17.36 -5.18 8.28
CA ARG A 193 -18.21 -4.42 9.22
C ARG A 193 -18.78 -5.25 10.36
N GLN A 194 -18.70 -6.57 10.28
CA GLN A 194 -19.08 -7.52 11.33
C GLN A 194 -17.87 -7.95 12.16
N ASP A 195 -16.73 -7.27 11.98
CA ASP A 195 -15.47 -7.60 12.65
C ASP A 195 -14.99 -9.04 12.38
N THR A 196 -15.31 -9.53 11.17
CA THR A 196 -14.89 -10.85 10.70
C THR A 196 -13.76 -10.71 9.70
N LEU A 197 -12.71 -11.52 9.84
CA LEU A 197 -11.58 -11.52 8.91
C LEU A 197 -12.09 -11.72 7.47
N HIS A 198 -11.77 -10.76 6.60
CA HIS A 198 -12.26 -10.72 5.23
C HIS A 198 -11.14 -10.94 4.22
N ARG A 199 -10.06 -10.14 4.31
CA ARG A 199 -8.93 -10.22 3.37
C ARG A 199 -7.60 -10.21 4.12
N ILE A 200 -6.58 -10.82 3.50
CA ILE A 200 -5.20 -10.79 3.99
C ILE A 200 -4.29 -10.35 2.85
N LEU A 201 -3.55 -9.26 3.06
CA LEU A 201 -2.43 -8.85 2.21
C LEU A 201 -1.15 -9.43 2.78
N THR A 202 -0.34 -10.08 1.95
CA THR A 202 1.01 -10.53 2.29
C THR A 202 2.00 -9.94 1.29
N CYS A 203 3.03 -9.26 1.81
CA CYS A 203 4.14 -8.71 1.03
C CYS A 203 5.34 -9.66 1.13
N MET A 204 5.92 -10.03 -0.02
CA MET A 204 6.94 -11.08 -0.11
C MET A 204 8.07 -10.69 -1.07
N ASP A 205 9.17 -11.45 -1.02
CA ASP A 205 10.31 -11.33 -1.94
C ASP A 205 10.84 -9.88 -1.99
N PHE A 206 11.24 -9.38 -0.81
CA PHE A 206 11.76 -8.02 -0.69
C PHE A 206 13.11 -7.87 -1.37
N THR A 207 13.30 -6.75 -2.08
CA THR A 207 14.56 -6.37 -2.72
C THR A 207 14.87 -4.91 -2.46
N THR A 208 16.15 -4.56 -2.43
CA THR A 208 16.59 -3.17 -2.28
C THR A 208 17.23 -2.69 -3.59
N ILE A 209 16.68 -1.64 -4.17
CA ILE A 209 17.14 -1.03 -5.42
C ILE A 209 17.47 0.44 -5.12
N LYS A 210 18.68 0.88 -5.36
CA LYS A 210 19.17 2.26 -5.07
C LYS A 210 18.88 2.74 -3.65
N GLY A 211 18.80 1.83 -2.67
CA GLY A 211 18.52 2.15 -1.27
C GLY A 211 17.04 2.07 -0.88
N PHE A 212 16.13 1.91 -1.82
CA PHE A 212 14.70 1.73 -1.58
C PHE A 212 14.34 0.25 -1.52
N THR A 213 13.72 -0.18 -0.43
CA THR A 213 13.30 -1.58 -0.25
C THR A 213 11.83 -1.74 -0.64
N THR A 214 11.55 -2.71 -1.50
CA THR A 214 10.20 -2.97 -2.00
C THR A 214 9.88 -4.46 -2.01
N ALA A 215 8.61 -4.81 -1.82
CA ALA A 215 8.10 -6.16 -2.06
C ALA A 215 7.95 -6.40 -3.57
N GLN A 216 8.55 -7.44 -4.09
CA GLN A 216 8.35 -7.85 -5.48
C GLN A 216 7.02 -8.58 -5.67
N LYS A 217 6.47 -9.15 -4.60
CA LYS A 217 5.20 -9.86 -4.62
C LYS A 217 4.25 -9.33 -3.56
N MET A 218 3.01 -9.06 -3.96
CA MET A 218 1.91 -8.71 -3.08
C MET A 218 0.74 -9.63 -3.36
N LYS A 219 0.33 -10.43 -2.37
CA LYS A 219 -0.80 -11.36 -2.47
C LYS A 219 -1.95 -10.86 -1.61
N MET A 220 -3.10 -10.65 -2.21
CA MET A 220 -4.35 -10.39 -1.50
C MET A 220 -5.22 -11.64 -1.54
N GLU A 221 -5.53 -12.20 -0.38
CA GLU A 221 -6.44 -13.33 -0.23
C GLU A 221 -7.78 -12.85 0.33
N ASN A 222 -8.87 -13.23 -0.30
CA ASN A 222 -10.20 -13.07 0.28
C ASN A 222 -10.58 -14.40 0.94
N VAL A 223 -10.45 -14.45 2.27
CA VAL A 223 -10.65 -15.69 3.04
C VAL A 223 -12.11 -16.13 3.10
N GLN A 224 -13.04 -15.19 2.93
CA GLN A 224 -14.48 -15.49 2.94
C GLN A 224 -14.94 -16.09 1.61
N SER A 225 -14.40 -15.61 0.47
CA SER A 225 -14.74 -16.13 -0.86
C SER A 225 -13.88 -17.33 -1.27
N GLY A 226 -12.68 -17.47 -0.70
CA GLY A 226 -11.68 -18.46 -1.11
C GLY A 226 -11.02 -18.13 -2.44
N THR A 227 -10.90 -16.84 -2.77
CA THR A 227 -10.21 -16.30 -3.95
C THR A 227 -8.93 -15.59 -3.53
N TRP A 228 -8.01 -15.39 -4.46
CA TRP A 228 -6.81 -14.57 -4.22
C TRP A 228 -6.30 -13.93 -5.50
N SER A 229 -5.55 -12.86 -5.34
CA SER A 229 -4.87 -12.18 -6.43
C SER A 229 -3.43 -11.89 -6.04
N LEU A 230 -2.49 -12.09 -6.99
CA LEU A 230 -1.07 -11.91 -6.79
C LEU A 230 -0.53 -10.91 -7.82
N ILE A 231 0.15 -9.89 -7.36
CA ILE A 231 0.94 -8.95 -8.15
C ILE A 231 2.41 -9.35 -8.02
N GLU A 232 3.07 -9.67 -9.13
CA GLU A 232 4.50 -9.97 -9.19
C GLU A 232 5.21 -8.92 -10.05
N SER A 233 5.89 -7.98 -9.39
CA SER A 233 6.61 -6.88 -10.03
C SER A 233 7.96 -7.36 -10.57
N LYS A 234 8.30 -6.90 -11.79
CA LYS A 234 9.53 -7.22 -12.51
C LYS A 234 10.09 -5.96 -13.16
N ASN A 235 11.36 -6.01 -13.55
CA ASN A 235 12.00 -4.90 -14.27
C ASN A 235 11.85 -3.56 -13.53
N ILE A 236 11.96 -3.59 -12.21
CA ILE A 236 11.78 -2.41 -11.38
C ILE A 236 12.96 -1.47 -11.58
N VAL A 237 12.67 -0.22 -11.97
CA VAL A 237 13.65 0.85 -12.14
C VAL A 237 13.19 2.05 -11.31
N TYR A 238 14.04 2.47 -10.37
CA TYR A 238 13.82 3.64 -9.54
C TYR A 238 14.68 4.82 -10.02
N ASP A 239 14.20 6.03 -9.78
CA ASP A 239 14.85 7.29 -10.20
C ASP A 239 15.20 7.29 -11.69
N ALA A 240 14.26 6.84 -12.52
CA ALA A 240 14.38 6.90 -13.97
C ALA A 240 14.27 8.37 -14.43
N GLN A 241 15.24 8.81 -15.25
CA GLN A 241 15.32 10.20 -15.72
C GLN A 241 14.35 10.54 -16.86
N ASP A 242 13.72 9.52 -17.45
CA ASP A 242 12.97 9.60 -18.71
C ASP A 242 11.44 9.42 -18.54
N ILE A 243 10.92 9.55 -17.31
CA ILE A 243 9.47 9.52 -17.09
C ILE A 243 8.88 10.89 -17.42
N ASP A 244 8.22 11.00 -18.59
CA ASP A 244 7.62 12.22 -19.09
C ASP A 244 6.33 12.56 -18.32
N ASP A 245 6.22 13.81 -17.86
CA ASP A 245 5.04 14.34 -17.16
C ASP A 245 3.75 14.23 -17.97
N SER A 246 3.85 14.25 -19.30
CA SER A 246 2.70 14.11 -20.20
C SER A 246 1.99 12.74 -20.08
N LEU A 247 2.66 11.74 -19.49
CA LEU A 247 2.07 10.42 -19.25
C LEU A 247 0.95 10.48 -18.20
N PHE A 248 1.07 11.36 -17.21
CA PHE A 248 0.14 11.43 -16.08
C PHE A 248 -1.04 12.37 -16.37
N THR A 249 -1.71 12.13 -17.48
CA THR A 249 -2.90 12.88 -17.89
C THR A 249 -4.01 11.94 -18.37
N VAL A 250 -5.27 12.33 -18.19
CA VAL A 250 -6.41 11.59 -18.73
C VAL A 250 -6.28 11.42 -20.24
N ALA A 251 -5.78 12.44 -20.95
CA ALA A 251 -5.57 12.36 -22.40
C ALA A 251 -4.49 11.32 -22.80
N ALA A 252 -3.45 11.16 -21.99
CA ALA A 252 -2.43 10.13 -22.24
C ALA A 252 -2.98 8.72 -21.96
N LEU A 253 -3.78 8.59 -20.88
CA LEU A 253 -4.47 7.38 -20.53
C LEU A 253 -5.35 6.88 -21.70
N GLU A 254 -6.17 7.77 -22.28
CA GLU A 254 -7.04 7.48 -23.43
C GLU A 254 -6.30 7.10 -24.71
N LYS A 255 -5.10 7.63 -24.89
CA LYS A 255 -4.25 7.34 -26.07
C LYS A 255 -3.37 6.11 -25.92
N GLY A 256 -3.37 5.45 -24.75
CA GLY A 256 -2.54 4.27 -24.47
C GLY A 256 -1.03 4.55 -24.63
N ARG A 257 -0.56 5.78 -24.33
CA ARG A 257 0.83 6.22 -24.55
C ARG A 257 1.83 5.76 -23.48
N VAL A 258 1.51 4.76 -22.69
CA VAL A 258 2.39 4.21 -21.63
C VAL A 258 3.23 3.08 -22.22
N ARG A 259 4.05 3.37 -23.20
CA ARG A 259 5.02 2.40 -23.75
C ARG A 259 6.44 2.85 -23.44
#